data_a76be9bf8ac0fd21358cad3b6dd38386
#
_entry.id   a76be9bf8ac0fd21358cad3b6dd38386
#
_cell.length_a   1.000
_cell.length_b   1.000
_cell.length_c   1.000
_cell.angle_alpha   90.00
_cell.angle_beta   90.00
_cell.angle_gamma   90.00
#
_symmetry.space_group_name_H-M   'P 1'
#
loop_
_entity.id
_entity.type
_entity.pdbx_description
1 polymer ?
#
loop_
_entity_poly.entity_id
_entity_poly.type
_entity_poly.pdbx_seq_one_letter_code
_entity_poly.pdbx_strand_id
1 'polypeptide(L)'
;MEGWPIPLGQTLVTYFAFTAIIIGRYFLIVWPIHWALWKRPAEKVKARRLSKREPTAATIRNEIKLSTISAFIYAAPAAIVLEMWKAGGTAMYAGLPQGVSGWGWVLASAFIYLFAQDTWFYFTHRIMHHRKLFKWTHEGHHRSVQPTPWASFSFDAVEAVSAAWLLPVLALFLPIHVGTALALLMIMTINAVFNHAGWEVYPDKWIKGWWGRHIITASHHNLHHTKFKGNYGLYFRFWDKVCGTDTGLV
;
A
#
# COMPACT_ATOMS: atom_id res chain seq x y z
N MET A 1 -5.32 -17.31 31.78
CA MET A 1 -4.90 -17.19 30.35
C MET A 1 -4.01 -18.38 30.08
N GLU A 2 -4.63 -19.52 29.72
CA GLU A 2 -3.90 -20.71 29.34
C GLU A 2 -3.22 -20.46 28.00
N GLY A 3 -1.97 -20.91 27.90
CA GLY A 3 -1.01 -20.56 26.88
C GLY A 3 -1.51 -20.75 25.46
N TRP A 4 -1.24 -19.77 24.68
CA TRP A 4 -1.51 -19.67 23.27
C TRP A 4 -0.78 -20.77 22.48
N PRO A 5 -1.43 -21.78 21.96
CA PRO A 5 -0.85 -22.54 20.89
C PRO A 5 -1.55 -22.16 19.59
N ILE A 6 -1.01 -21.16 18.87
CA ILE A 6 -1.27 -21.13 17.43
C ILE A 6 -0.58 -22.37 16.88
N PRO A 7 -1.31 -23.36 16.33
CA PRO A 7 -0.69 -24.58 15.83
C PRO A 7 0.24 -24.22 14.68
N LEU A 8 1.55 -24.44 14.84
CA LEU A 8 2.57 -24.06 13.85
C LEU A 8 2.22 -24.59 12.45
N GLY A 9 1.79 -25.85 12.36
CA GLY A 9 1.41 -26.47 11.08
C GLY A 9 0.28 -25.73 10.38
N GLN A 10 -0.77 -25.33 11.12
CA GLN A 10 -1.88 -24.57 10.56
C GLN A 10 -1.46 -23.15 10.16
N THR A 11 -0.63 -22.49 10.97
CA THR A 11 -0.07 -21.17 10.65
C THR A 11 0.75 -21.22 9.37
N LEU A 12 1.54 -22.25 9.14
CA LEU A 12 2.30 -22.45 7.90
C LEU A 12 1.37 -22.64 6.69
N VAL A 13 0.31 -23.43 6.81
CA VAL A 13 -0.69 -23.58 5.73
C VAL A 13 -1.33 -22.23 5.41
N THR A 14 -1.75 -21.48 6.43
CA THR A 14 -2.34 -20.14 6.28
C THR A 14 -1.34 -19.17 5.66
N TYR A 15 -0.07 -19.21 6.03
CA TYR A 15 1.00 -18.40 5.46
C TYR A 15 1.16 -18.64 3.94
N PHE A 16 1.25 -19.90 3.52
CA PHE A 16 1.39 -20.20 2.09
C PHE A 16 0.10 -19.85 1.31
N ALA A 17 -1.07 -20.07 1.90
CA ALA A 17 -2.34 -19.65 1.32
C ALA A 17 -2.39 -18.12 1.12
N PHE A 18 -2.03 -17.34 2.14
CA PHE A 18 -1.97 -15.87 1.99
C PHE A 18 -0.90 -15.43 1.00
N THR A 19 0.26 -16.05 0.98
CA THR A 19 1.28 -15.77 -0.03
C THR A 19 0.70 -15.95 -1.44
N ALA A 20 0.03 -17.05 -1.71
CA ALA A 20 -0.61 -17.31 -3.00
C ALA A 20 -1.71 -16.30 -3.31
N ILE A 21 -2.55 -15.95 -2.32
CA ILE A 21 -3.62 -14.94 -2.47
C ILE A 21 -3.04 -13.56 -2.77
N ILE A 22 -2.00 -13.13 -2.04
CA ILE A 22 -1.37 -11.82 -2.24
C ILE A 22 -0.72 -11.73 -3.62
N ILE A 23 0.02 -12.77 -4.02
CA ILE A 23 0.63 -12.85 -5.36
C ILE A 23 -0.46 -12.87 -6.44
N GLY A 24 -1.48 -13.72 -6.30
CA GLY A 24 -2.59 -13.81 -7.25
C GLY A 24 -3.31 -12.46 -7.40
N ARG A 25 -3.68 -11.81 -6.28
CA ARG A 25 -4.30 -10.48 -6.28
C ARG A 25 -3.41 -9.44 -6.95
N TYR A 26 -2.10 -9.44 -6.66
CA TYR A 26 -1.15 -8.54 -7.28
C TYR A 26 -1.17 -8.67 -8.80
N PHE A 27 -1.02 -9.88 -9.34
CA PHE A 27 -1.04 -10.09 -10.78
C PHE A 27 -2.41 -9.77 -11.41
N LEU A 28 -3.50 -10.16 -10.77
CA LEU A 28 -4.87 -9.90 -11.26
C LEU A 28 -5.20 -8.41 -11.37
N ILE A 29 -4.62 -7.57 -10.51
CA ILE A 29 -4.86 -6.11 -10.54
C ILE A 29 -3.82 -5.42 -11.42
N VAL A 30 -2.55 -5.73 -11.26
CA VAL A 30 -1.46 -5.02 -11.93
C VAL A 30 -1.43 -5.29 -13.43
N TRP A 31 -1.61 -6.55 -13.85
CA TRP A 31 -1.48 -6.92 -15.26
C TRP A 31 -2.48 -6.19 -16.17
N PRO A 32 -3.80 -6.17 -15.90
CA PRO A 32 -4.74 -5.44 -16.75
C PRO A 32 -4.50 -3.93 -16.75
N ILE A 33 -4.12 -3.34 -15.62
CA ILE A 33 -3.80 -1.91 -15.53
C ILE A 33 -2.54 -1.59 -16.33
N HIS A 34 -1.49 -2.40 -16.19
CA HIS A 34 -0.28 -2.25 -17.00
C HIS A 34 -0.59 -2.39 -18.50
N TRP A 35 -1.37 -3.39 -18.87
CA TRP A 35 -1.76 -3.60 -20.27
C TRP A 35 -2.53 -2.41 -20.84
N ALA A 36 -3.53 -1.91 -20.09
CA ALA A 36 -4.37 -0.79 -20.50
C ALA A 36 -3.59 0.54 -20.63
N LEU A 37 -2.64 0.79 -19.74
CA LEU A 37 -1.90 2.04 -19.71
C LEU A 37 -0.61 2.00 -20.56
N TRP A 38 0.12 0.90 -20.57
CA TRP A 38 1.44 0.82 -21.20
C TRP A 38 1.47 0.10 -22.55
N LYS A 39 0.52 -0.81 -22.79
CA LYS A 39 0.47 -1.56 -24.05
C LYS A 39 -0.60 -1.05 -25.01
N ARG A 40 -1.71 -0.56 -24.49
CA ARG A 40 -2.86 -0.06 -25.27
C ARG A 40 -3.46 1.22 -24.69
N PRO A 41 -2.67 2.31 -24.49
CA PRO A 41 -3.22 3.51 -23.92
C PRO A 41 -4.25 4.15 -24.85
N ALA A 42 -5.45 4.43 -24.30
CA ALA A 42 -6.44 5.19 -25.03
C ALA A 42 -5.93 6.62 -25.29
N GLU A 43 -6.26 7.23 -26.45
CA GLU A 43 -5.77 8.54 -26.85
C GLU A 43 -5.96 9.61 -25.75
N LYS A 44 -7.15 9.65 -25.14
CA LYS A 44 -7.48 10.61 -24.07
C LYS A 44 -6.62 10.48 -22.80
N VAL A 45 -5.93 9.37 -22.60
CA VAL A 45 -5.04 9.20 -21.44
C VAL A 45 -3.57 9.42 -21.79
N LYS A 46 -3.19 9.42 -23.07
CA LYS A 46 -1.80 9.64 -23.49
C LYS A 46 -1.21 10.94 -22.98
N ALA A 47 -1.99 12.02 -22.98
CA ALA A 47 -1.58 13.33 -22.47
C ALA A 47 -1.31 13.33 -20.94
N ARG A 48 -1.75 12.31 -20.24
CA ARG A 48 -1.66 12.19 -18.75
C ARG A 48 -0.48 11.30 -18.31
N ARG A 49 0.39 10.94 -19.24
CA ARG A 49 1.58 10.15 -18.96
C ARG A 49 2.60 10.98 -18.17
N LEU A 50 3.01 10.49 -17.03
CA LEU A 50 4.00 11.11 -16.15
C LEU A 50 5.41 10.60 -16.48
N SER A 51 5.54 9.31 -16.76
CA SER A 51 6.82 8.69 -17.11
C SER A 51 7.24 9.06 -18.52
N LYS A 52 8.42 9.69 -18.65
CA LYS A 52 8.96 10.16 -19.94
C LYS A 52 9.60 9.05 -20.76
N ARG A 53 9.98 7.93 -20.15
CA ARG A 53 10.68 6.82 -20.80
C ARG A 53 9.85 5.54 -20.74
N GLU A 54 10.05 4.66 -21.71
CA GLU A 54 9.50 3.30 -21.65
C GLU A 54 10.28 2.48 -20.61
N PRO A 55 9.58 1.67 -19.78
CA PRO A 55 10.24 0.78 -18.84
C PRO A 55 11.00 -0.31 -19.59
N THR A 56 12.21 -0.62 -19.16
CA THR A 56 12.97 -1.75 -19.72
C THR A 56 12.45 -3.07 -19.16
N ALA A 57 12.68 -4.17 -19.87
CA ALA A 57 12.36 -5.50 -19.36
C ALA A 57 13.10 -5.82 -18.05
N ALA A 58 14.28 -5.26 -17.85
CA ALA A 58 15.05 -5.40 -16.60
C ALA A 58 14.36 -4.67 -15.43
N THR A 59 13.86 -3.45 -15.67
CA THR A 59 13.06 -2.69 -14.68
C THR A 59 11.84 -3.48 -14.25
N ILE A 60 11.01 -3.93 -15.19
CA ILE A 60 9.78 -4.70 -14.91
C ILE A 60 10.12 -6.00 -14.14
N ARG A 61 11.16 -6.73 -14.54
CA ARG A 61 11.58 -7.94 -13.82
C ARG A 61 11.99 -7.65 -12.37
N ASN A 62 12.70 -6.55 -12.14
CA ASN A 62 13.09 -6.16 -10.79
C ASN A 62 11.87 -5.77 -9.94
N GLU A 63 10.94 -5.00 -10.49
CA GLU A 63 9.68 -4.62 -9.84
C GLU A 63 8.87 -5.87 -9.45
N ILE A 64 8.68 -6.83 -10.36
CA ILE A 64 7.98 -8.10 -10.09
C ILE A 64 8.71 -8.92 -9.02
N LYS A 65 10.05 -9.02 -9.12
CA LYS A 65 10.87 -9.77 -8.15
C LYS A 65 10.69 -9.22 -6.73
N LEU A 66 10.87 -7.92 -6.55
CA LEU A 66 10.73 -7.28 -5.22
C LEU A 66 9.28 -7.36 -4.73
N SER A 67 8.29 -7.16 -5.59
CA SER A 67 6.88 -7.30 -5.22
C SER A 67 6.53 -8.73 -4.78
N THR A 68 7.12 -9.74 -5.42
CA THR A 68 6.96 -11.14 -5.01
C THR A 68 7.60 -11.40 -3.65
N ILE A 69 8.81 -10.89 -3.40
CA ILE A 69 9.47 -10.99 -2.09
C ILE A 69 8.62 -10.30 -1.01
N SER A 70 8.10 -9.12 -1.29
CA SER A 70 7.20 -8.40 -0.37
C SER A 70 5.93 -9.19 -0.05
N ALA A 71 5.38 -9.96 -1.00
CA ALA A 71 4.21 -10.80 -0.75
C ALA A 71 4.48 -11.88 0.30
N PHE A 72 5.66 -12.52 0.28
CA PHE A 72 6.08 -13.45 1.32
C PHE A 72 6.21 -12.77 2.69
N ILE A 73 6.75 -11.56 2.72
CA ILE A 73 6.88 -10.79 3.97
C ILE A 73 5.50 -10.40 4.52
N TYR A 74 4.58 -9.93 3.67
CA TYR A 74 3.23 -9.55 4.09
C TYR A 74 2.37 -10.72 4.57
N ALA A 75 2.58 -11.91 4.00
CA ALA A 75 1.83 -13.10 4.37
C ALA A 75 2.09 -13.54 5.82
N ALA A 76 3.28 -13.30 6.35
CA ALA A 76 3.65 -13.76 7.70
C ALA A 76 2.79 -13.14 8.82
N PRO A 77 2.75 -11.80 9.00
CA PRO A 77 1.90 -11.20 10.02
C PRO A 77 0.40 -11.38 9.72
N ALA A 78 0.00 -11.45 8.45
CA ALA A 78 -1.38 -11.73 8.08
C ALA A 78 -1.81 -13.14 8.52
N ALA A 79 -0.97 -14.16 8.36
CA ALA A 79 -1.24 -15.51 8.81
C ALA A 79 -1.32 -15.57 10.35
N ILE A 80 -0.38 -14.95 11.04
CA ILE A 80 -0.39 -14.88 12.51
C ILE A 80 -1.68 -14.24 13.01
N VAL A 81 -2.08 -13.08 12.50
CA VAL A 81 -3.28 -12.38 12.97
C VAL A 81 -4.56 -13.15 12.66
N LEU A 82 -4.63 -13.86 11.53
CA LEU A 82 -5.78 -14.71 11.22
C LEU A 82 -5.91 -15.88 12.21
N GLU A 83 -4.81 -16.58 12.51
CA GLU A 83 -4.85 -17.67 13.47
C GLU A 83 -5.15 -17.16 14.90
N MET A 84 -4.62 -16.00 15.26
CA MET A 84 -4.97 -15.32 16.51
C MET A 84 -6.46 -14.96 16.57
N TRP A 85 -7.02 -14.43 15.47
CA TRP A 85 -8.45 -14.13 15.41
C TRP A 85 -9.32 -15.37 15.59
N LYS A 86 -8.98 -16.47 14.92
CA LYS A 86 -9.69 -17.75 15.10
C LYS A 86 -9.66 -18.25 16.55
N ALA A 87 -8.56 -17.97 17.26
CA ALA A 87 -8.39 -18.29 18.67
C ALA A 87 -9.03 -17.26 19.64
N GLY A 88 -9.70 -16.21 19.13
CA GLY A 88 -10.29 -15.14 19.94
C GLY A 88 -9.28 -14.14 20.52
N GLY A 89 -8.05 -14.13 20.00
CA GLY A 89 -6.94 -13.31 20.52
C GLY A 89 -6.79 -11.94 19.82
N THR A 90 -7.78 -11.47 19.08
CA THR A 90 -7.78 -10.14 18.45
C THR A 90 -9.06 -9.39 18.73
N ALA A 91 -9.05 -8.07 18.48
CA ALA A 91 -10.24 -7.24 18.52
C ALA A 91 -11.06 -7.29 17.21
N MET A 92 -10.65 -8.11 16.24
CA MET A 92 -11.41 -8.28 15.00
C MET A 92 -12.74 -8.98 15.27
N TYR A 93 -13.78 -8.57 14.55
CA TYR A 93 -15.11 -9.17 14.69
C TYR A 93 -15.75 -9.45 13.34
N ALA A 94 -16.65 -10.45 13.34
CA ALA A 94 -17.54 -10.79 12.24
C ALA A 94 -19.00 -10.66 12.70
N GLY A 95 -19.91 -10.55 11.76
CA GLY A 95 -21.33 -10.31 12.04
C GLY A 95 -21.78 -8.96 11.56
N LEU A 96 -23.06 -8.86 11.17
CA LEU A 96 -23.58 -7.60 10.59
C LEU A 96 -23.59 -6.49 11.64
N PRO A 97 -23.10 -5.28 11.27
CA PRO A 97 -23.20 -4.11 12.13
C PRO A 97 -24.66 -3.82 12.47
N GLN A 98 -24.94 -3.53 13.75
CA GLN A 98 -26.29 -3.28 14.22
C GLN A 98 -26.56 -1.77 14.34
N GLY A 99 -27.67 -1.32 13.77
CA GLY A 99 -28.12 0.06 13.86
C GLY A 99 -27.13 1.10 13.32
N VAL A 100 -27.44 2.38 13.53
CA VAL A 100 -26.62 3.51 13.06
C VAL A 100 -25.23 3.52 13.71
N SER A 101 -25.15 3.19 14.99
CA SER A 101 -23.88 3.16 15.73
C SER A 101 -22.91 2.10 15.20
N GLY A 102 -23.40 0.90 14.87
CA GLY A 102 -22.58 -0.16 14.30
C GLY A 102 -22.00 0.21 12.94
N TRP A 103 -22.81 0.76 12.06
CA TRP A 103 -22.33 1.25 10.75
C TRP A 103 -21.42 2.48 10.88
N GLY A 104 -21.73 3.39 11.85
CA GLY A 104 -20.85 4.50 12.19
C GLY A 104 -19.47 4.04 12.63
N TRP A 105 -19.40 2.95 13.42
CA TRP A 105 -18.12 2.37 13.84
C TRP A 105 -17.36 1.74 12.66
N VAL A 106 -18.04 1.08 11.72
CA VAL A 106 -17.40 0.55 10.51
C VAL A 106 -16.67 1.66 9.74
N LEU A 107 -17.32 2.80 9.54
CA LEU A 107 -16.70 3.95 8.85
C LEU A 107 -15.57 4.58 9.69
N ALA A 108 -15.80 4.76 11.00
CA ALA A 108 -14.80 5.33 11.89
C ALA A 108 -13.55 4.45 11.99
N SER A 109 -13.72 3.12 12.18
CA SER A 109 -12.60 2.18 12.24
C SER A 109 -11.82 2.14 10.91
N ALA A 110 -12.52 2.15 9.77
CA ALA A 110 -11.87 2.22 8.46
C ALA A 110 -10.99 3.47 8.32
N PHE A 111 -11.51 4.64 8.73
CA PHE A 111 -10.73 5.88 8.69
C PHE A 111 -9.54 5.84 9.67
N ILE A 112 -9.74 5.36 10.90
CA ILE A 112 -8.66 5.24 11.91
C ILE A 112 -7.53 4.36 11.39
N TYR A 113 -7.86 3.19 10.80
CA TYR A 113 -6.85 2.29 10.22
C TYR A 113 -6.09 2.94 9.05
N LEU A 114 -6.79 3.61 8.12
CA LEU A 114 -6.15 4.30 7.01
C LEU A 114 -5.25 5.44 7.49
N PHE A 115 -5.73 6.24 8.44
CA PHE A 115 -4.95 7.36 8.96
C PHE A 115 -3.74 6.90 9.78
N ALA A 116 -3.88 5.83 10.57
CA ALA A 116 -2.77 5.24 11.30
C ALA A 116 -1.72 4.65 10.33
N GLN A 117 -2.16 3.99 9.25
CA GLN A 117 -1.28 3.46 8.21
C GLN A 117 -0.53 4.59 7.49
N ASP A 118 -1.22 5.66 7.12
CA ASP A 118 -0.61 6.84 6.49
C ASP A 118 0.41 7.52 7.39
N THR A 119 0.05 7.66 8.68
CA THR A 119 0.94 8.24 9.70
C THR A 119 2.22 7.40 9.86
N TRP A 120 2.06 6.10 10.05
CA TRP A 120 3.19 5.18 10.18
C TRP A 120 4.07 5.21 8.93
N PHE A 121 3.44 5.10 7.77
CA PHE A 121 4.14 5.10 6.49
C PHE A 121 4.91 6.41 6.28
N TYR A 122 4.28 7.57 6.50
CA TYR A 122 4.94 8.86 6.35
C TYR A 122 6.24 8.95 7.15
N PHE A 123 6.20 8.64 8.45
CA PHE A 123 7.38 8.77 9.31
C PHE A 123 8.45 7.72 8.97
N THR A 124 8.09 6.47 8.76
CA THR A 124 9.05 5.42 8.40
C THR A 124 9.65 5.68 7.01
N HIS A 125 8.87 6.06 6.04
CA HIS A 125 9.31 6.41 4.69
C HIS A 125 10.29 7.59 4.70
N ARG A 126 9.95 8.65 5.42
CA ARG A 126 10.86 9.79 5.60
C ARG A 126 12.17 9.40 6.27
N ILE A 127 12.14 8.52 7.28
CA ILE A 127 13.33 7.97 7.93
C ILE A 127 14.16 7.14 6.94
N MET A 128 13.54 6.32 6.12
CA MET A 128 14.21 5.50 5.09
C MET A 128 14.93 6.37 4.04
N HIS A 129 14.45 7.58 3.79
CA HIS A 129 15.14 8.56 2.95
C HIS A 129 16.35 9.23 3.60
N HIS A 130 16.65 8.94 4.89
CA HIS A 130 17.87 9.45 5.49
C HIS A 130 19.09 8.83 4.81
N ARG A 131 20.06 9.67 4.39
CA ARG A 131 21.25 9.30 3.58
C ARG A 131 22.02 8.06 4.07
N LYS A 132 22.02 7.76 5.38
CA LYS A 132 22.69 6.58 5.95
C LYS A 132 21.85 5.31 5.84
N LEU A 133 20.53 5.42 5.70
CA LEU A 133 19.60 4.30 5.71
C LEU A 133 19.11 3.94 4.31
N PHE A 134 18.97 4.93 3.43
CA PHE A 134 18.35 4.80 2.11
C PHE A 134 18.84 3.58 1.32
N LYS A 135 20.14 3.38 1.24
CA LYS A 135 20.76 2.27 0.50
C LYS A 135 20.28 0.88 0.97
N TRP A 136 19.97 0.74 2.26
CA TRP A 136 19.63 -0.54 2.87
C TRP A 136 18.13 -0.78 3.02
N THR A 137 17.33 0.29 2.95
CA THR A 137 15.93 0.25 3.32
C THR A 137 14.98 0.63 2.19
N HIS A 138 15.44 1.35 1.15
CA HIS A 138 14.53 1.98 0.19
C HIS A 138 15.13 2.22 -1.22
N GLU A 139 16.42 1.97 -1.42
CA GLU A 139 17.07 2.16 -2.74
C GLU A 139 16.50 1.23 -3.79
N GLY A 140 16.20 -0.03 -3.44
CA GLY A 140 15.65 -1.03 -4.36
C GLY A 140 14.32 -0.58 -4.95
N HIS A 141 13.46 0.03 -4.13
CA HIS A 141 12.20 0.65 -4.56
C HIS A 141 12.46 1.83 -5.53
N HIS A 142 13.36 2.73 -5.16
CA HIS A 142 13.70 3.92 -5.95
C HIS A 142 14.56 3.65 -7.20
N ARG A 143 15.04 2.42 -7.43
CA ARG A 143 15.62 2.04 -8.73
C ARG A 143 14.60 2.18 -9.86
N SER A 144 13.33 2.10 -9.55
CA SER A 144 12.23 2.46 -10.44
C SER A 144 11.96 3.97 -10.39
N VAL A 145 12.90 4.79 -10.88
CA VAL A 145 12.78 6.26 -10.93
C VAL A 145 11.49 6.71 -11.66
N GLN A 146 11.06 5.93 -12.64
CA GLN A 146 9.78 6.09 -13.33
C GLN A 146 9.02 4.76 -13.23
N PRO A 147 8.32 4.55 -12.09
CA PRO A 147 7.69 3.27 -11.79
C PRO A 147 6.59 2.92 -12.77
N THR A 148 6.32 1.62 -12.83
CA THR A 148 5.16 1.05 -13.53
C THR A 148 4.19 0.45 -12.51
N PRO A 149 2.96 0.06 -12.91
CA PRO A 149 2.06 -0.65 -12.00
C PRO A 149 2.70 -1.84 -11.27
N TRP A 150 3.72 -2.47 -11.86
CA TRP A 150 4.45 -3.57 -11.25
C TRP A 150 5.27 -3.17 -10.02
N ALA A 151 5.55 -1.87 -9.84
CA ALA A 151 6.27 -1.35 -8.68
C ALA A 151 5.41 -1.22 -7.41
N SER A 152 4.11 -1.45 -7.49
CA SER A 152 3.17 -1.20 -6.40
C SER A 152 3.49 -1.89 -5.07
N PHE A 153 4.19 -3.03 -5.11
CA PHE A 153 4.70 -3.76 -3.94
C PHE A 153 6.21 -4.00 -4.00
N SER A 154 6.91 -3.29 -4.88
CA SER A 154 8.36 -3.45 -5.12
C SER A 154 9.18 -2.78 -4.01
N PHE A 155 9.07 -3.28 -2.80
CA PHE A 155 9.73 -2.75 -1.61
C PHE A 155 11.03 -3.50 -1.28
N ASP A 156 11.98 -2.80 -0.67
CA ASP A 156 13.09 -3.45 0.02
C ASP A 156 12.57 -4.21 1.26
N ALA A 157 13.29 -5.23 1.70
CA ALA A 157 12.83 -6.10 2.78
C ALA A 157 12.50 -5.34 4.07
N VAL A 158 13.29 -4.32 4.44
CA VAL A 158 13.07 -3.50 5.63
C VAL A 158 11.79 -2.68 5.50
N GLU A 159 11.55 -2.09 4.35
CA GLU A 159 10.32 -1.35 4.06
C GLU A 159 9.10 -2.27 4.08
N ALA A 160 9.20 -3.43 3.40
CA ALA A 160 8.12 -4.43 3.39
C ALA A 160 7.77 -4.90 4.81
N VAL A 161 8.77 -5.20 5.65
CA VAL A 161 8.55 -5.56 7.07
C VAL A 161 7.86 -4.42 7.81
N SER A 162 8.36 -3.17 7.68
CA SER A 162 7.77 -2.00 8.34
C SER A 162 6.29 -1.82 7.96
N ALA A 163 5.95 -1.99 6.68
CA ALA A 163 4.58 -1.84 6.20
C ALA A 163 3.66 -3.00 6.60
N ALA A 164 4.21 -4.22 6.77
CA ALA A 164 3.44 -5.44 6.99
C ALA A 164 2.81 -5.55 8.38
N TRP A 165 3.45 -5.00 9.42
CA TRP A 165 3.09 -5.25 10.81
C TRP A 165 2.05 -4.32 11.41
N LEU A 166 1.88 -3.11 10.89
CA LEU A 166 1.01 -2.11 11.54
C LEU A 166 -0.44 -2.57 11.64
N LEU A 167 -1.06 -2.99 10.53
CA LEU A 167 -2.47 -3.40 10.54
C LEU A 167 -2.71 -4.63 11.42
N PRO A 168 -1.88 -5.70 11.35
CA PRO A 168 -1.94 -6.80 12.31
C PRO A 168 -1.86 -6.36 13.77
N VAL A 169 -0.93 -5.48 14.11
CA VAL A 169 -0.79 -4.97 15.48
C VAL A 169 -2.02 -4.17 15.90
N LEU A 170 -2.54 -3.29 15.05
CA LEU A 170 -3.77 -2.55 15.35
C LEU A 170 -4.96 -3.48 15.58
N ALA A 171 -5.05 -4.58 14.81
CA ALA A 171 -6.14 -5.56 14.94
C ALA A 171 -6.15 -6.32 16.28
N LEU A 172 -5.06 -6.27 17.05
CA LEU A 172 -5.03 -6.83 18.41
C LEU A 172 -5.84 -5.98 19.41
N PHE A 173 -5.89 -4.67 19.19
CA PHE A 173 -6.39 -3.71 20.19
C PHE A 173 -7.58 -2.90 19.71
N LEU A 174 -7.67 -2.63 18.39
CA LEU A 174 -8.69 -1.76 17.82
C LEU A 174 -9.72 -2.59 17.05
N PRO A 175 -10.99 -2.61 17.50
CA PRO A 175 -12.03 -3.40 16.84
C PRO A 175 -12.17 -3.02 15.35
N ILE A 176 -12.11 -4.01 14.48
CA ILE A 176 -12.39 -3.84 13.05
C ILE A 176 -13.23 -5.01 12.55
N HIS A 177 -14.24 -4.71 11.75
CA HIS A 177 -15.01 -5.74 11.08
C HIS A 177 -14.16 -6.42 9.98
N VAL A 178 -14.19 -7.75 9.90
CA VAL A 178 -13.41 -8.53 8.91
C VAL A 178 -13.62 -8.03 7.48
N GLY A 179 -14.88 -7.78 7.09
CA GLY A 179 -15.19 -7.23 5.76
C GLY A 179 -14.57 -5.86 5.53
N THR A 180 -14.51 -5.00 6.57
CA THR A 180 -13.83 -3.70 6.50
C THR A 180 -12.33 -3.88 6.31
N ALA A 181 -11.70 -4.79 7.04
CA ALA A 181 -10.27 -5.08 6.87
C ALA A 181 -9.95 -5.57 5.45
N LEU A 182 -10.76 -6.47 4.89
CA LEU A 182 -10.60 -6.95 3.51
C LEU A 182 -10.80 -5.82 2.48
N ALA A 183 -11.80 -4.97 2.69
CA ALA A 183 -12.03 -3.80 1.83
C ALA A 183 -10.86 -2.83 1.87
N LEU A 184 -10.29 -2.56 3.06
CA LEU A 184 -9.11 -1.72 3.22
C LEU A 184 -7.90 -2.30 2.48
N LEU A 185 -7.62 -3.60 2.60
CA LEU A 185 -6.53 -4.26 1.87
C LEU A 185 -6.70 -4.14 0.34
N MET A 186 -7.93 -4.14 -0.16
CA MET A 186 -8.20 -3.92 -1.58
C MET A 186 -7.98 -2.45 -1.97
N ILE A 187 -8.50 -1.50 -1.19
CA ILE A 187 -8.30 -0.05 -1.40
C ILE A 187 -6.81 0.29 -1.40
N MET A 188 -6.06 -0.22 -0.41
CA MET A 188 -4.61 -0.03 -0.31
C MET A 188 -3.87 -0.57 -1.53
N THR A 189 -4.26 -1.76 -2.02
CA THR A 189 -3.66 -2.35 -3.23
C THR A 189 -3.91 -1.49 -4.47
N ILE A 190 -5.16 -1.06 -4.68
CA ILE A 190 -5.55 -0.24 -5.83
C ILE A 190 -4.83 1.12 -5.77
N ASN A 191 -4.77 1.74 -4.59
CA ASN A 191 -4.06 3.01 -4.40
C ASN A 191 -2.56 2.88 -4.70
N ALA A 192 -1.91 1.82 -4.20
CA ALA A 192 -0.50 1.56 -4.49
C ALA A 192 -0.25 1.37 -6.00
N VAL A 193 -1.12 0.64 -6.69
CA VAL A 193 -1.03 0.45 -8.15
C VAL A 193 -1.22 1.76 -8.91
N PHE A 194 -2.16 2.60 -8.50
CA PHE A 194 -2.41 3.89 -9.15
C PHE A 194 -1.28 4.88 -8.90
N ASN A 195 -0.73 4.95 -7.69
CA ASN A 195 0.39 5.83 -7.38
C ASN A 195 1.66 5.47 -8.17
N HIS A 196 1.86 4.19 -8.51
CA HIS A 196 2.98 3.71 -9.32
C HIS A 196 2.64 3.54 -10.81
N ALA A 197 1.45 3.94 -11.25
CA ALA A 197 1.01 3.67 -12.62
C ALA A 197 1.90 4.27 -13.71
N GLY A 198 2.70 5.30 -13.40
CA GLY A 198 3.44 6.10 -14.38
C GLY A 198 2.53 7.02 -15.22
N TRP A 199 1.27 7.11 -14.83
CA TRP A 199 0.19 7.87 -15.45
C TRP A 199 -0.66 8.50 -14.37
N GLU A 200 -1.14 9.73 -14.58
CA GLU A 200 -2.13 10.30 -13.69
C GLU A 200 -3.52 9.75 -14.05
N VAL A 201 -4.07 8.92 -13.17
CA VAL A 201 -5.32 8.22 -13.40
C VAL A 201 -6.56 9.04 -12.99
N TYR A 202 -6.39 9.99 -12.07
CA TYR A 202 -7.50 10.81 -11.58
C TYR A 202 -7.83 11.96 -12.55
N PRO A 203 -9.10 12.37 -12.70
CA PRO A 203 -9.50 13.51 -13.53
C PRO A 203 -8.83 14.81 -13.10
N ASP A 204 -8.48 15.69 -14.03
CA ASP A 204 -7.81 16.97 -13.74
C ASP A 204 -8.57 17.85 -12.76
N LYS A 205 -9.91 17.86 -12.84
CA LYS A 205 -10.77 18.59 -11.89
C LYS A 205 -10.63 18.07 -10.45
N TRP A 206 -10.28 16.80 -10.26
CA TRP A 206 -10.05 16.23 -8.94
C TRP A 206 -8.67 16.63 -8.42
N ILE A 207 -7.65 16.53 -9.26
CA ILE A 207 -6.27 16.84 -8.90
C ILE A 207 -6.12 18.33 -8.57
N LYS A 208 -6.72 19.21 -9.37
CA LYS A 208 -6.73 20.66 -9.16
C LYS A 208 -7.73 21.13 -8.11
N GLY A 209 -8.70 20.28 -7.75
CA GLY A 209 -9.76 20.55 -6.81
C GLY A 209 -9.43 20.20 -5.36
N TRP A 210 -10.50 20.03 -4.56
CA TRP A 210 -10.39 19.68 -3.15
C TRP A 210 -9.63 18.35 -2.90
N TRP A 211 -9.92 17.32 -3.71
CA TRP A 211 -9.27 16.00 -3.56
C TRP A 211 -7.75 16.08 -3.68
N GLY A 212 -7.23 16.67 -4.74
CA GLY A 212 -5.78 16.79 -4.96
C GLY A 212 -5.06 17.67 -3.93
N ARG A 213 -5.82 18.48 -3.17
CA ARG A 213 -5.25 19.21 -2.03
C ARG A 213 -5.03 18.33 -0.80
N HIS A 214 -5.71 17.20 -0.70
CA HIS A 214 -5.72 16.37 0.50
C HIS A 214 -5.16 14.97 0.30
N ILE A 215 -5.21 14.42 -0.93
CA ILE A 215 -4.75 13.06 -1.21
C ILE A 215 -3.46 13.06 -2.04
N ILE A 216 -2.67 12.01 -1.84
CA ILE A 216 -1.54 11.68 -2.72
C ILE A 216 -2.10 11.06 -4.00
N THR A 217 -1.62 11.55 -5.15
CA THR A 217 -1.96 10.99 -6.47
C THR A 217 -0.70 10.49 -7.15
N ALA A 218 -0.86 9.82 -8.31
CA ALA A 218 0.27 9.37 -9.11
C ALA A 218 1.27 10.49 -9.42
N SER A 219 0.78 11.72 -9.66
CA SER A 219 1.63 12.89 -9.91
C SER A 219 2.52 13.25 -8.71
N HIS A 220 1.96 13.23 -7.49
CA HIS A 220 2.73 13.49 -6.27
C HIS A 220 3.79 12.42 -6.03
N HIS A 221 3.40 11.15 -6.19
CA HIS A 221 4.29 10.02 -5.95
C HIS A 221 5.36 9.87 -7.04
N ASN A 222 5.02 10.14 -8.30
CA ASN A 222 6.00 10.19 -9.39
C ASN A 222 7.03 11.32 -9.17
N LEU A 223 6.61 12.46 -8.62
CA LEU A 223 7.52 13.54 -8.25
C LEU A 223 8.46 13.11 -7.13
N HIS A 224 7.95 12.36 -6.13
CA HIS A 224 8.75 11.76 -5.08
C HIS A 224 9.82 10.80 -5.66
N HIS A 225 9.45 9.88 -6.54
CA HIS A 225 10.39 8.95 -7.19
C HIS A 225 11.45 9.64 -8.04
N THR A 226 11.13 10.78 -8.65
CA THR A 226 12.07 11.50 -9.52
C THR A 226 12.97 12.45 -8.76
N LYS A 227 12.49 13.08 -7.68
CA LYS A 227 13.24 14.07 -6.90
C LYS A 227 13.85 13.52 -5.60
N PHE A 228 13.38 12.38 -5.13
CA PHE A 228 13.82 11.74 -3.87
C PHE A 228 13.59 12.57 -2.61
N LYS A 229 12.80 13.64 -2.70
CA LYS A 229 12.55 14.57 -1.59
C LYS A 229 11.10 15.00 -1.61
N GLY A 230 10.48 15.00 -0.41
CA GLY A 230 9.09 15.41 -0.22
C GLY A 230 8.06 14.42 -0.74
N ASN A 231 6.79 14.71 -0.47
CA ASN A 231 5.64 13.87 -0.81
C ASN A 231 5.79 12.42 -0.30
N TYR A 232 6.13 12.29 1.00
CA TYR A 232 6.36 10.99 1.66
C TYR A 232 5.08 10.28 2.07
N GLY A 233 3.91 10.95 2.04
CA GLY A 233 2.61 10.39 2.39
C GLY A 233 2.20 9.22 1.49
N LEU A 234 1.32 8.34 2.02
CA LEU A 234 0.82 7.17 1.30
C LEU A 234 -0.55 7.44 0.65
N TYR A 235 -1.49 7.98 1.43
CA TYR A 235 -2.85 8.31 1.00
C TYR A 235 -3.12 9.80 1.09
N PHE A 236 -2.65 10.44 2.16
CA PHE A 236 -2.96 11.82 2.49
C PHE A 236 -1.74 12.71 2.42
N ARG A 237 -1.95 13.97 2.00
CA ARG A 237 -0.93 15.01 2.03
C ARG A 237 -0.82 15.68 3.41
N PHE A 238 -1.55 15.17 4.40
CA PHE A 238 -1.64 15.79 5.73
C PHE A 238 -0.27 15.95 6.38
N TRP A 239 0.49 14.86 6.52
CA TRP A 239 1.80 14.89 7.16
C TRP A 239 2.85 15.65 6.34
N ASP A 240 2.79 15.55 5.01
CA ASP A 240 3.67 16.34 4.15
C ASP A 240 3.47 17.84 4.37
N LYS A 241 2.22 18.29 4.52
CA LYS A 241 1.92 19.70 4.82
C LYS A 241 2.33 20.10 6.23
N VAL A 242 2.01 19.29 7.24
CA VAL A 242 2.35 19.58 8.64
C VAL A 242 3.86 19.64 8.84
N CYS A 243 4.62 18.77 8.17
CA CYS A 243 6.07 18.68 8.29
C CYS A 243 6.85 19.46 7.22
N GLY A 244 6.18 20.24 6.37
CA GLY A 244 6.83 21.07 5.35
C GLY A 244 7.53 20.28 4.24
N THR A 245 7.07 19.06 3.95
CA THR A 245 7.62 18.18 2.89
C THR A 245 6.69 18.06 1.68
N ASP A 246 5.59 18.79 1.67
CA ASP A 246 4.68 18.87 0.52
C ASP A 246 5.29 19.73 -0.59
N THR A 247 5.69 19.09 -1.69
CA THR A 247 6.26 19.79 -2.85
C THR A 247 5.21 20.22 -3.87
N GLY A 248 3.95 19.94 -3.59
CA GLY A 248 2.84 20.25 -4.49
C GLY A 248 2.87 19.43 -5.79
N LEU A 249 2.13 19.91 -6.76
CA LEU A 249 2.25 19.54 -8.18
C LEU A 249 2.99 20.71 -8.84
N VAL A 250 4.14 20.46 -9.42
CA VAL A 250 4.90 21.45 -10.17
C VAL A 250 4.25 21.71 -11.52
#